data_190f030802551021891320d919351f59
#
_entry.id   190f030802551021891320d919351f59
#
_cell.length_a   1.000
_cell.length_b   1.000
_cell.length_c   1.000
_cell.angle_alpha   90.00
_cell.angle_beta   90.00
_cell.angle_gamma   90.00
#
_symmetry.space_group_name_H-M   'P 1'
#
loop_
_entity.id
_entity.type
_entity.pdbx_description
1 polymer ?
#
loop_
_entity_poly.entity_id
_entity_poly.type
_entity_poly.pdbx_seq_one_letter_code
_entity_poly.pdbx_strand_id
1 'polypeptide(L)'
;MPGPIDTHREEAAVTPGGETDGEAGTVGGPGGDAPGIATETLLLKRHFTGENLPQVRAQVEDTAAAAGLGGVRLGEFTLAVSEIAANAVEHAGGQGRLELRRLPDELECRVTDDGPGFVPAIPELLPGLTEGCRGRGLWLADLVTDRLTVTTDRRGAGAEVTLAVRLE
;
A
#
# COMPACT_ATOMS: atom_id res chain seq x y z
N MET A 1 -34.19 -12.41 -40.80
CA MET A 1 -34.09 -13.86 -40.89
C MET A 1 -32.90 -14.29 -40.06
N PRO A 2 -33.11 -14.95 -38.93
CA PRO A 2 -32.04 -15.50 -38.14
C PRO A 2 -31.81 -16.98 -38.47
N GLY A 3 -30.62 -17.46 -38.31
CA GLY A 3 -30.27 -18.88 -38.40
C GLY A 3 -29.05 -19.15 -37.56
N PRO A 4 -28.82 -20.40 -37.16
CA PRO A 4 -29.01 -20.80 -35.77
C PRO A 4 -27.68 -21.11 -35.04
N ILE A 5 -27.81 -21.08 -33.73
CA ILE A 5 -26.99 -21.63 -32.66
C ILE A 5 -26.61 -23.11 -32.93
N ASP A 6 -25.33 -23.44 -32.64
CA ASP A 6 -24.98 -24.84 -32.45
C ASP A 6 -24.19 -25.04 -31.14
N THR A 7 -24.81 -25.82 -30.32
CA THR A 7 -24.42 -26.24 -28.98
C THR A 7 -23.72 -27.59 -29.13
N HIS A 8 -22.47 -27.70 -28.72
CA HIS A 8 -21.93 -29.03 -28.40
C HIS A 8 -21.31 -29.03 -27.01
N ARG A 9 -22.11 -29.57 -26.15
CA ARG A 9 -21.79 -30.14 -24.85
C ARG A 9 -21.25 -31.57 -25.13
N GLU A 10 -20.11 -31.91 -24.56
CA GLU A 10 -19.74 -33.29 -24.36
C GLU A 10 -19.17 -33.54 -22.98
N GLU A 11 -19.81 -34.49 -22.37
CA GLU A 11 -19.77 -34.91 -20.98
C GLU A 11 -18.95 -36.20 -20.87
N ALA A 12 -18.39 -36.39 -19.69
CA ALA A 12 -18.07 -37.67 -19.04
C ALA A 12 -16.74 -38.35 -19.37
N ALA A 13 -15.92 -38.62 -18.33
CA ALA A 13 -15.94 -39.95 -17.72
C ALA A 13 -15.09 -39.99 -16.43
N VAL A 14 -15.76 -40.37 -15.39
CA VAL A 14 -15.25 -40.88 -14.11
C VAL A 14 -14.87 -42.36 -14.29
N THR A 15 -13.76 -42.83 -13.69
CA THR A 15 -13.75 -44.01 -12.82
C THR A 15 -12.38 -44.39 -12.27
N PRO A 16 -12.36 -45.19 -11.19
CA PRO A 16 -11.41 -45.06 -10.10
C PRO A 16 -10.52 -46.32 -9.94
N GLY A 17 -9.63 -46.26 -8.94
CA GLY A 17 -9.18 -47.43 -8.24
C GLY A 17 -7.70 -47.79 -8.42
N GLY A 18 -7.04 -47.96 -7.29
CA GLY A 18 -5.76 -48.65 -7.19
C GLY A 18 -4.97 -48.24 -5.97
N GLU A 19 -5.35 -48.77 -4.79
CA GLU A 19 -4.47 -48.85 -3.61
C GLU A 19 -3.34 -49.83 -3.90
N THR A 20 -2.12 -49.50 -3.48
CA THR A 20 -1.16 -50.48 -2.96
C THR A 20 -0.15 -49.78 -2.05
N ASP A 21 -0.07 -50.31 -0.86
CA ASP A 21 0.90 -50.09 0.20
C ASP A 21 2.35 -50.31 -0.24
N GLY A 22 3.29 -49.58 0.42
CA GLY A 22 4.71 -49.87 0.27
C GLY A 22 5.61 -48.89 1.07
N GLU A 23 5.84 -49.26 2.30
CA GLU A 23 6.90 -48.97 3.27
C GLU A 23 8.11 -48.14 2.89
N ALA A 24 8.39 -47.24 3.85
CA ALA A 24 9.68 -46.89 4.48
C ALA A 24 10.92 -46.67 3.60
N GLY A 25 11.40 -45.46 3.68
CA GLY A 25 12.77 -45.07 3.28
C GLY A 25 13.16 -43.72 3.82
N THR A 26 13.66 -43.69 5.04
CA THR A 26 14.34 -42.57 5.68
C THR A 26 15.65 -42.27 4.94
N VAL A 27 15.78 -41.12 4.34
CA VAL A 27 17.10 -40.50 4.13
C VAL A 27 16.94 -38.98 4.24
N GLY A 28 17.61 -38.42 5.26
CA GLY A 28 17.78 -36.99 5.44
C GLY A 28 18.60 -36.39 4.31
N GLY A 29 18.10 -35.34 3.75
CA GLY A 29 18.81 -34.43 2.88
C GLY A 29 18.72 -33.01 3.47
N PRO A 30 19.80 -32.21 3.38
CA PRO A 30 19.90 -30.95 4.08
C PRO A 30 18.99 -29.90 3.48
N GLY A 31 18.52 -29.05 4.38
CA GLY A 31 17.63 -27.94 4.17
C GLY A 31 17.84 -27.17 2.87
N GLY A 32 16.83 -27.23 2.03
CA GLY A 32 16.61 -26.18 1.07
C GLY A 32 16.18 -24.93 1.85
N ASP A 33 17.01 -23.90 1.84
CA ASP A 33 16.58 -22.57 2.19
C ASP A 33 15.35 -22.24 1.34
N ALA A 34 14.19 -22.29 1.96
CA ALA A 34 13.03 -21.64 1.41
C ALA A 34 13.41 -20.16 1.26
N PRO A 35 13.15 -19.54 0.08
CA PRO A 35 13.39 -18.11 -0.06
C PRO A 35 12.62 -17.44 1.06
N GLY A 36 13.34 -16.72 1.93
CA GLY A 36 12.77 -16.06 3.08
C GLY A 36 11.59 -15.23 2.62
N ILE A 37 10.40 -15.57 3.09
CA ILE A 37 9.20 -14.76 2.89
C ILE A 37 9.56 -13.42 3.53
N ALA A 38 9.72 -12.41 2.69
CA ALA A 38 10.00 -11.06 3.15
C ALA A 38 8.91 -10.69 4.16
N THR A 39 9.26 -10.68 5.45
CA THR A 39 8.28 -10.56 6.51
C THR A 39 7.84 -9.11 6.60
N GLU A 40 6.68 -8.84 6.08
CA GLU A 40 5.97 -7.58 6.24
C GLU A 40 5.38 -7.52 7.66
N THR A 41 5.67 -6.46 8.40
CA THR A 41 5.16 -6.26 9.75
C THR A 41 4.37 -4.97 9.83
N LEU A 42 3.10 -5.05 10.22
CA LEU A 42 2.27 -3.89 10.50
C LEU A 42 2.71 -3.27 11.84
N LEU A 43 3.18 -2.02 11.81
CA LEU A 43 3.67 -1.29 12.97
C LEU A 43 2.62 -0.36 13.58
N LEU A 44 1.83 0.29 12.73
CA LEU A 44 0.82 1.25 13.15
C LEU A 44 -0.38 1.17 12.21
N LYS A 45 -1.59 1.21 12.77
CA LYS A 45 -2.84 1.37 12.01
C LYS A 45 -3.70 2.38 12.72
N ARG A 46 -4.13 3.43 12.01
CA ARG A 46 -4.95 4.51 12.56
C ARG A 46 -6.01 4.97 11.57
N HIS A 47 -7.15 5.31 12.13
CA HIS A 47 -8.14 6.15 11.49
C HIS A 47 -7.83 7.61 11.86
N PHE A 48 -7.91 8.51 10.91
CA PHE A 48 -7.65 9.93 11.14
C PHE A 48 -8.76 10.81 10.58
N THR A 49 -8.90 11.95 11.22
CA THR A 49 -9.76 13.07 10.85
C THR A 49 -8.95 14.35 10.98
N GLY A 50 -9.49 15.51 10.56
CA GLY A 50 -8.82 16.79 10.78
C GLY A 50 -8.52 17.08 12.25
N GLU A 51 -9.34 16.57 13.19
CA GLU A 51 -9.17 16.84 14.62
C GLU A 51 -8.01 16.06 15.24
N ASN A 52 -7.80 14.80 14.84
CA ASN A 52 -6.77 13.95 15.44
C ASN A 52 -5.49 13.81 14.59
N LEU A 53 -5.43 14.50 13.45
CA LEU A 53 -4.27 14.44 12.55
C LEU A 53 -2.93 14.79 13.24
N PRO A 54 -2.85 15.80 14.12
CA PRO A 54 -1.61 16.08 14.85
C PRO A 54 -1.12 14.92 15.71
N GLN A 55 -2.03 14.20 16.37
CA GLN A 55 -1.71 13.03 17.20
C GLN A 55 -1.25 11.85 16.33
N VAL A 56 -1.92 11.63 15.20
CA VAL A 56 -1.53 10.58 14.25
C VAL A 56 -0.14 10.85 13.67
N ARG A 57 0.17 12.11 13.34
CA ARG A 57 1.50 12.53 12.90
C ARG A 57 2.57 12.20 13.93
N ALA A 58 2.36 12.53 15.20
CA ALA A 58 3.31 12.21 16.27
C ALA A 58 3.52 10.69 16.41
N GLN A 59 2.46 9.91 16.31
CA GLN A 59 2.55 8.44 16.36
C GLN A 59 3.31 7.86 15.16
N VAL A 60 3.16 8.43 13.97
CA VAL A 60 3.94 8.03 12.78
C VAL A 60 5.41 8.32 13.01
N GLU A 61 5.76 9.51 13.50
CA GLU A 61 7.14 9.91 13.79
C GLU A 61 7.80 8.98 14.80
N ASP A 62 7.14 8.73 15.95
CA ASP A 62 7.63 7.83 17.01
C ASP A 62 7.81 6.39 16.49
N THR A 63 6.84 5.90 15.72
CA THR A 63 6.88 4.53 15.17
C THR A 63 7.97 4.39 14.10
N ALA A 64 8.13 5.38 13.23
CA ALA A 64 9.17 5.39 12.21
C ALA A 64 10.57 5.47 12.83
N ALA A 65 10.75 6.28 13.87
CA ALA A 65 11.99 6.36 14.63
C ALA A 65 12.32 5.01 15.29
N ALA A 66 11.35 4.37 15.93
CA ALA A 66 11.50 3.04 16.54
C ALA A 66 11.81 1.96 15.49
N ALA A 67 11.36 2.13 14.25
CA ALA A 67 11.67 1.23 13.14
C ALA A 67 13.07 1.44 12.54
N GLY A 68 13.82 2.45 13.02
CA GLY A 68 15.19 2.72 12.60
C GLY A 68 15.37 3.88 11.63
N LEU A 69 14.30 4.60 11.30
CA LEU A 69 14.40 5.80 10.48
C LEU A 69 14.84 6.99 11.36
N GLY A 70 15.90 7.68 10.98
CA GLY A 70 16.45 8.76 11.80
C GLY A 70 16.85 10.01 11.00
N GLY A 71 17.31 11.03 11.74
CA GLY A 71 17.86 12.25 11.16
C GLY A 71 16.90 13.00 10.25
N VAL A 72 17.42 13.51 9.14
CA VAL A 72 16.67 14.26 8.15
C VAL A 72 15.58 13.41 7.50
N ARG A 73 15.89 12.15 7.22
CA ARG A 73 14.96 11.19 6.59
C ARG A 73 13.67 10.98 7.39
N LEU A 74 13.77 10.95 8.72
CA LEU A 74 12.60 10.84 9.60
C LEU A 74 11.70 12.07 9.45
N GLY A 75 12.28 13.27 9.45
CA GLY A 75 11.52 14.50 9.27
C GLY A 75 10.84 14.58 7.90
N GLU A 76 11.57 14.25 6.85
CA GLU A 76 11.06 14.21 5.47
C GLU A 76 9.92 13.22 5.31
N PHE A 77 10.09 12.00 5.82
CA PHE A 77 9.06 10.97 5.78
C PHE A 77 7.80 11.39 6.56
N THR A 78 7.96 11.90 7.78
CA THR A 78 6.84 12.38 8.60
C THR A 78 6.10 13.53 7.93
N LEU A 79 6.83 14.45 7.30
CA LEU A 79 6.25 15.54 6.54
C LEU A 79 5.45 15.03 5.35
N ALA A 80 6.04 14.13 4.55
CA ALA A 80 5.37 13.53 3.40
C ALA A 80 4.05 12.83 3.81
N VAL A 81 4.08 12.00 4.85
CA VAL A 81 2.87 11.34 5.39
C VAL A 81 1.82 12.37 5.82
N SER A 82 2.26 13.45 6.48
CA SER A 82 1.36 14.52 6.92
C SER A 82 0.67 15.23 5.77
N GLU A 83 1.39 15.52 4.69
CA GLU A 83 0.84 16.15 3.49
C GLU A 83 -0.21 15.26 2.81
N ILE A 84 0.08 13.97 2.69
CA ILE A 84 -0.87 13.01 2.09
C ILE A 84 -2.13 12.88 2.95
N ALA A 85 -1.98 12.79 4.28
CA ALA A 85 -3.12 12.70 5.19
C ALA A 85 -3.94 13.99 5.21
N ALA A 86 -3.31 15.16 5.16
CA ALA A 86 -3.99 16.46 5.05
C ALA A 86 -4.79 16.55 3.75
N ASN A 87 -4.24 16.08 2.63
CA ASN A 87 -4.96 16.03 1.36
C ASN A 87 -6.22 15.16 1.45
N ALA A 88 -6.16 14.02 2.13
CA ALA A 88 -7.33 13.17 2.35
C ALA A 88 -8.41 13.87 3.19
N VAL A 89 -8.00 14.63 4.21
CA VAL A 89 -8.95 15.43 5.02
C VAL A 89 -9.59 16.54 4.20
N GLU A 90 -8.80 17.29 3.41
CA GLU A 90 -9.28 18.45 2.69
C GLU A 90 -10.11 18.11 1.45
N HIS A 91 -9.78 17.02 0.75
CA HIS A 91 -10.30 16.73 -0.58
C HIS A 91 -11.09 15.44 -0.69
N ALA A 92 -11.04 14.58 0.32
CA ALA A 92 -11.56 13.22 0.24
C ALA A 92 -12.54 12.85 1.38
N GLY A 93 -13.34 13.81 1.85
CA GLY A 93 -14.40 13.53 2.80
C GLY A 93 -14.05 13.73 4.28
N GLY A 94 -12.91 14.33 4.58
CA GLY A 94 -12.54 14.75 5.94
C GLY A 94 -11.91 13.67 6.83
N GLN A 95 -11.71 12.47 6.32
CA GLN A 95 -11.18 11.34 7.08
C GLN A 95 -10.45 10.34 6.21
N GLY A 96 -9.62 9.49 6.83
CA GLY A 96 -8.93 8.42 6.15
C GLY A 96 -8.36 7.38 7.11
N ARG A 97 -7.68 6.41 6.55
CA ARG A 97 -6.95 5.36 7.26
C ARG A 97 -5.49 5.42 6.90
N LEU A 98 -4.64 5.16 7.88
CA LEU A 98 -3.20 5.12 7.75
C LEU A 98 -2.69 3.78 8.27
N GLU A 99 -1.82 3.15 7.51
CA GLU A 99 -1.09 1.96 7.92
C GLU A 99 0.40 2.19 7.68
N LEU A 100 1.20 1.96 8.72
CA LEU A 100 2.65 1.98 8.65
C LEU A 100 3.17 0.55 8.78
N ARG A 101 3.99 0.13 7.84
CA ARG A 101 4.49 -1.23 7.71
C ARG A 101 5.99 -1.24 7.57
N ARG A 102 6.63 -2.21 8.19
CA ARG A 102 8.04 -2.50 7.95
C ARG A 102 8.15 -3.64 6.97
N LEU A 103 8.86 -3.41 5.89
CA LEU A 103 9.36 -4.41 4.95
C LEU A 103 10.85 -4.68 5.28
N PRO A 104 11.50 -5.68 4.69
CA PRO A 104 12.90 -6.00 5.02
C PRO A 104 13.84 -4.80 4.96
N ASP A 105 13.73 -3.99 3.91
CA ASP A 105 14.65 -2.88 3.63
C ASP A 105 13.96 -1.52 3.54
N GLU A 106 12.65 -1.46 3.79
CA GLU A 106 11.84 -0.25 3.63
C GLU A 106 10.86 -0.06 4.79
N LEU A 107 10.53 1.18 5.04
CA LEU A 107 9.38 1.59 5.81
C LEU A 107 8.33 2.14 4.85
N GLU A 108 7.17 1.52 4.82
CA GLU A 108 6.05 1.87 3.93
C GLU A 108 4.90 2.47 4.73
N CYS A 109 4.35 3.58 4.25
CA CYS A 109 3.12 4.14 4.76
C CYS A 109 2.05 4.14 3.67
N ARG A 110 0.88 3.63 3.99
CA ARG A 110 -0.29 3.59 3.13
C ARG A 110 -1.38 4.45 3.72
N VAL A 111 -1.85 5.41 2.95
CA VAL A 111 -2.95 6.30 3.31
C VAL A 111 -4.10 6.04 2.36
N THR A 112 -5.26 5.67 2.91
CA THR A 112 -6.46 5.35 2.14
C THR A 112 -7.57 6.29 2.57
N ASP A 113 -8.27 6.89 1.62
CA ASP A 113 -9.52 7.62 1.84
C ASP A 113 -10.70 6.91 1.16
N ASP A 114 -11.90 7.15 1.68
CA ASP A 114 -13.15 6.64 1.14
C ASP A 114 -13.97 7.76 0.45
N GLY A 115 -13.29 8.83 0.03
CA GLY A 115 -13.91 10.03 -0.52
C GLY A 115 -14.50 9.87 -1.92
N PRO A 116 -15.11 10.93 -2.47
CA PRO A 116 -15.84 10.87 -3.73
C PRO A 116 -14.94 10.86 -4.98
N GLY A 117 -13.89 10.06 -4.99
CA GLY A 117 -13.07 9.86 -6.18
C GLY A 117 -12.23 11.08 -6.59
N PHE A 118 -11.29 11.43 -5.75
CA PHE A 118 -10.20 12.31 -6.15
C PHE A 118 -9.14 11.48 -6.89
N VAL A 119 -8.78 11.88 -8.11
CA VAL A 119 -7.64 11.30 -8.81
C VAL A 119 -6.44 12.19 -8.52
N PRO A 120 -5.59 11.84 -7.55
CA PRO A 120 -4.39 12.60 -7.30
C PRO A 120 -3.43 12.39 -8.47
N ALA A 121 -2.97 13.48 -9.06
CA ALA A 121 -1.86 13.48 -10.02
C ALA A 121 -0.62 14.04 -9.32
N ILE A 122 0.51 13.35 -9.46
CA ILE A 122 1.79 13.83 -8.99
C ILE A 122 2.28 14.85 -10.03
N PRO A 123 2.44 16.13 -9.67
CA PRO A 123 2.94 17.12 -10.62
C PRO A 123 4.41 16.87 -10.94
N GLU A 124 4.79 16.95 -12.21
CA GLU A 124 6.21 16.86 -12.62
C GLU A 124 7.03 18.06 -12.17
N LEU A 125 6.38 19.22 -12.01
CA LEU A 125 7.01 20.47 -11.57
C LEU A 125 6.29 20.98 -10.32
N LEU A 126 7.02 21.75 -9.50
CA LEU A 126 6.44 22.42 -8.34
C LEU A 126 5.25 23.29 -8.77
N PRO A 127 4.03 23.04 -8.25
CA PRO A 127 2.86 23.83 -8.58
C PRO A 127 3.06 25.32 -8.22
N GLY A 128 2.70 26.19 -9.13
CA GLY A 128 2.80 27.65 -8.95
C GLY A 128 1.97 28.16 -7.77
N LEU A 129 2.33 29.31 -7.24
CA LEU A 129 1.62 29.96 -6.11
C LEU A 129 0.18 30.35 -6.47
N THR A 130 -0.12 30.50 -7.76
CA THR A 130 -1.42 30.94 -8.28
C THR A 130 -2.41 29.83 -8.55
N GLU A 131 -1.94 28.57 -8.63
CA GLU A 131 -2.79 27.40 -8.94
C GLU A 131 -3.41 26.75 -7.69
N GLY A 132 -3.34 27.42 -6.54
CA GLY A 132 -3.77 26.86 -5.26
C GLY A 132 -2.77 25.82 -4.74
N CYS A 133 -2.90 25.46 -3.46
CA CYS A 133 -1.98 24.51 -2.82
C CYS A 133 -2.17 23.05 -3.27
N ARG A 134 -2.98 22.80 -4.30
CA ARG A 134 -3.24 21.46 -4.82
C ARG A 134 -1.98 20.90 -5.48
N GLY A 135 -1.63 19.68 -5.11
CA GLY A 135 -0.51 18.95 -5.70
C GLY A 135 0.85 19.20 -5.07
N ARG A 136 1.03 20.25 -4.25
CA ARG A 136 2.31 20.48 -3.57
C ARG A 136 2.68 19.36 -2.62
N GLY A 137 1.71 18.88 -1.85
CA GLY A 137 1.92 17.79 -0.89
C GLY A 137 2.35 16.50 -1.59
N LEU A 138 1.72 16.14 -2.71
CA LEU A 138 2.12 14.99 -3.52
C LEU A 138 3.49 15.18 -4.16
N TRP A 139 3.75 16.36 -4.71
CA TRP A 139 5.06 16.70 -5.29
C TRP A 139 6.17 16.62 -4.22
N LEU A 140 5.93 17.17 -3.03
CA LEU A 140 6.88 17.09 -1.92
C LEU A 140 7.11 15.65 -1.48
N ALA A 141 6.04 14.87 -1.35
CA ALA A 141 6.14 13.47 -0.96
C ALA A 141 6.95 12.65 -1.98
N ASP A 142 6.75 12.89 -3.28
CA ASP A 142 7.53 12.25 -4.34
C ASP A 142 9.00 12.64 -4.29
N LEU A 143 9.29 13.91 -3.97
CA LEU A 143 10.65 14.42 -3.88
C LEU A 143 11.46 13.81 -2.72
N VAL A 144 10.82 13.56 -1.58
CA VAL A 144 11.52 13.19 -0.32
C VAL A 144 11.40 11.70 0.03
N THR A 145 10.68 10.91 -0.77
CA THR A 145 10.54 9.46 -0.56
C THR A 145 11.20 8.68 -1.70
N ASP A 146 11.54 7.43 -1.46
CA ASP A 146 12.18 6.58 -2.47
C ASP A 146 11.15 5.98 -3.44
N ARG A 147 9.89 5.89 -3.00
CA ARG A 147 8.79 5.39 -3.81
C ARG A 147 7.48 6.07 -3.40
N LEU A 148 6.76 6.57 -4.36
CA LEU A 148 5.39 7.08 -4.22
C LEU A 148 4.50 6.43 -5.28
N THR A 149 3.38 5.87 -4.85
CA THR A 149 2.39 5.25 -5.74
C THR A 149 1.00 5.75 -5.37
N VAL A 150 0.24 6.08 -6.38
CA VAL A 150 -1.16 6.51 -6.21
C VAL A 150 -2.04 5.55 -6.98
N THR A 151 -3.00 4.96 -6.30
CA THR A 151 -4.02 4.09 -6.90
C THR A 151 -5.40 4.61 -6.55
N THR A 152 -6.32 4.51 -7.50
CA THR A 152 -7.72 4.85 -7.30
C THR A 152 -8.55 3.61 -7.53
N ASP A 153 -9.63 3.43 -6.77
CA ASP A 153 -10.56 2.34 -7.03
C ASP A 153 -11.16 2.52 -8.43
N ARG A 154 -11.33 1.41 -9.15
CA ARG A 154 -11.94 1.37 -10.49
C ARG A 154 -13.34 1.98 -10.56
N ARG A 155 -13.98 2.12 -9.42
CA ARG A 155 -15.31 2.76 -9.27
C ARG A 155 -15.23 4.26 -9.01
N GLY A 156 -14.03 4.83 -8.94
CA GLY A 156 -13.83 6.24 -8.66
C GLY A 156 -14.15 6.65 -7.21
N ALA A 157 -14.29 5.68 -6.32
CA ALA A 157 -14.55 5.92 -4.90
C ALA A 157 -13.28 5.63 -4.10
N GLY A 158 -12.64 6.69 -3.60
CA GLY A 158 -11.45 6.58 -2.78
C GLY A 158 -10.12 6.55 -3.55
N ALA A 159 -9.09 6.97 -2.87
CA ALA A 159 -7.71 6.89 -3.33
C ALA A 159 -6.85 6.21 -2.26
N GLU A 160 -5.85 5.49 -2.72
CA GLU A 160 -4.78 4.95 -1.88
C GLU A 160 -3.46 5.53 -2.35
N VAL A 161 -2.76 6.17 -1.42
CA VAL A 161 -1.40 6.67 -1.64
C VAL A 161 -0.45 5.85 -0.78
N THR A 162 0.51 5.22 -1.42
CA THR A 162 1.57 4.46 -0.77
C THR A 162 2.89 5.18 -0.97
N LEU A 163 3.58 5.48 0.12
CA LEU A 163 4.93 6.03 0.09
C LEU A 163 5.88 5.16 0.90
N ALA A 164 7.13 5.05 0.45
CA ALA A 164 8.13 4.24 1.11
C ALA A 164 9.50 4.90 1.12
N VAL A 165 10.25 4.62 2.18
CA VAL A 165 11.64 5.04 2.35
C VAL A 165 12.50 3.85 2.74
N ARG A 166 13.70 3.79 2.19
CA ARG A 166 14.68 2.75 2.55
C ARG A 166 15.19 2.97 3.95
N LEU A 167 15.36 1.87 4.66
CA LEU A 167 16.04 1.82 5.95
C LEU A 167 17.50 1.46 5.69
N GLU A 168 18.41 2.26 6.23
CA GLU A 168 19.85 2.02 6.17
C GLU A 168 20.30 0.99 7.22
#